data_29e419a07e54a1ec9edcb904730abf26
#
_entry.id   29e419a07e54a1ec9edcb904730abf26
#
_cell.length_a   1.000
_cell.length_b   1.000
_cell.length_c   1.000
_cell.angle_alpha   90.00
_cell.angle_beta   90.00
_cell.angle_gamma   90.00
#
_symmetry.space_group_name_H-M   'P 1'
#
loop_
_entity.id
_entity.type
_entity.pdbx_description
1 polymer ?
#
loop_
_entity_poly.entity_id
_entity_poly.type
_entity_poly.pdbx_seq_one_letter_code
_entity_poly.pdbx_strand_id
1 'polypeptide(L)'
;MCIYFGDAPNLTYNKSEHIFPAGLGGTVTLPQGWVSDQANELFSSMEGELMHDSLLALDRYFFGPGDRRGKDSKSNVTVGVQDDGKITLSYLSMGKPYLIDQVYLRAKNAVVSAQEDGSDADLIMKRVDKALRKFEARSRFVFLPCPDMAAENLLIGAHDGKVFVACSGERPSGDRVYDAIRKILGGFQSGELKRDSQHIRQNHVLTENGNIARAYAKTGMNALARLRGYEYAAHPTFDWIRRWIVSGENDDEFNYLPSISVERNKLAYALPENVHFCVFMQMGGKIYALVSFYGRYTRQFTFGQAPAAEDFKYPDGYICDWK
;
A
#
# COMPACT_ATOMS: atom_id res chain seq x y z
N MET A 1 -22.87 -9.66 -17.59
CA MET A 1 -22.40 -10.71 -16.63
C MET A 1 -21.02 -10.36 -16.14
N CYS A 2 -20.76 -10.39 -14.82
CA CYS A 2 -19.46 -10.08 -14.25
C CYS A 2 -18.56 -11.35 -14.19
N ILE A 3 -17.28 -11.24 -14.54
CA ILE A 3 -16.34 -12.37 -14.41
C ILE A 3 -16.38 -12.94 -12.99
N TYR A 4 -16.46 -12.11 -11.96
CA TYR A 4 -16.35 -12.54 -10.57
C TYR A 4 -17.69 -12.85 -9.89
N PHE A 5 -18.74 -12.12 -10.22
CA PHE A 5 -20.07 -12.27 -9.60
C PHE A 5 -21.09 -12.96 -10.49
N GLY A 6 -20.70 -13.35 -11.72
CA GLY A 6 -21.66 -13.95 -12.67
C GLY A 6 -22.83 -13.03 -12.99
N ASP A 7 -24.04 -13.59 -12.93
CA ASP A 7 -25.31 -12.89 -13.17
C ASP A 7 -25.98 -12.39 -11.88
N ALA A 8 -25.20 -12.06 -10.84
CA ALA A 8 -25.78 -11.52 -9.62
C ALA A 8 -26.64 -10.27 -9.91
N PRO A 9 -27.77 -10.09 -9.22
CA PRO A 9 -28.66 -8.95 -9.46
C PRO A 9 -28.00 -7.62 -9.05
N ASN A 10 -28.47 -6.53 -9.66
CA ASN A 10 -28.09 -5.15 -9.33
C ASN A 10 -26.61 -4.81 -9.54
N LEU A 11 -25.91 -5.52 -10.42
CA LEU A 11 -24.55 -5.15 -10.79
C LEU A 11 -24.55 -3.94 -11.73
N THR A 12 -23.61 -3.02 -11.49
CA THR A 12 -23.34 -1.86 -12.34
C THR A 12 -21.98 -1.94 -12.99
N TYR A 13 -21.77 -1.26 -14.13
CA TYR A 13 -20.58 -1.40 -14.97
C TYR A 13 -20.13 -0.05 -15.54
N ASN A 14 -19.99 0.95 -14.65
CA ASN A 14 -19.58 2.30 -15.05
C ASN A 14 -18.06 2.46 -15.15
N LYS A 15 -17.31 1.55 -14.52
CA LYS A 15 -15.83 1.58 -14.45
C LYS A 15 -15.25 0.40 -15.20
N SER A 16 -14.04 0.57 -15.70
CA SER A 16 -13.21 -0.52 -16.23
C SER A 16 -12.20 -0.94 -15.19
N GLU A 17 -11.99 -2.25 -15.06
CA GLU A 17 -11.06 -2.83 -14.10
C GLU A 17 -9.65 -2.93 -14.69
N HIS A 18 -8.63 -2.55 -13.95
CA HIS A 18 -7.24 -2.65 -14.37
C HIS A 18 -6.73 -4.09 -14.31
N ILE A 19 -5.90 -4.48 -15.28
CA ILE A 19 -5.24 -5.79 -15.25
C ILE A 19 -4.28 -5.85 -14.07
N PHE A 20 -3.30 -4.96 -14.06
CA PHE A 20 -2.44 -4.69 -12.91
C PHE A 20 -2.96 -3.47 -12.15
N PRO A 21 -2.82 -3.40 -10.82
CA PRO A 21 -3.28 -2.26 -10.05
C PRO A 21 -2.76 -0.93 -10.59
N ALA A 22 -3.65 0.04 -10.75
CA ALA A 22 -3.27 1.35 -11.29
C ALA A 22 -2.25 2.08 -10.41
N GLY A 23 -2.28 1.86 -9.09
CA GLY A 23 -1.30 2.41 -8.15
C GLY A 23 0.08 1.75 -8.23
N LEU A 24 0.21 0.68 -9.01
CA LEU A 24 1.48 0.04 -9.41
C LEU A 24 1.84 0.31 -10.87
N GLY A 25 1.20 1.31 -11.50
CA GLY A 25 1.48 1.71 -12.87
C GLY A 25 0.71 0.92 -13.94
N GLY A 26 -0.26 0.11 -13.56
CA GLY A 26 -1.14 -0.55 -14.51
C GLY A 26 -2.00 0.48 -15.27
N THR A 27 -1.81 0.58 -16.59
CA THR A 27 -2.55 1.51 -17.44
C THR A 27 -3.61 0.82 -18.29
N VAL A 28 -3.48 -0.50 -18.48
CA VAL A 28 -4.39 -1.28 -19.32
C VAL A 28 -5.52 -1.84 -18.49
N THR A 29 -6.73 -1.66 -18.98
CA THR A 29 -7.97 -2.14 -18.36
C THR A 29 -8.60 -3.27 -19.18
N LEU A 30 -9.41 -4.08 -18.52
CA LEU A 30 -10.37 -4.96 -19.18
C LEU A 30 -11.47 -4.13 -19.85
N PRO A 31 -12.12 -4.64 -20.90
CA PRO A 31 -13.27 -3.98 -21.49
C PRO A 31 -14.36 -3.70 -20.45
N GLN A 32 -15.01 -2.55 -20.60
CA GLN A 32 -16.16 -2.20 -19.77
C GLN A 32 -17.24 -3.29 -19.89
N GLY A 33 -17.89 -3.61 -18.76
CA GLY A 33 -18.89 -4.67 -18.72
C GLY A 33 -18.37 -6.05 -18.30
N TRP A 34 -17.04 -6.26 -18.25
CA TRP A 34 -16.47 -7.54 -17.84
C TRP A 34 -16.35 -7.69 -16.33
N VAL A 35 -16.14 -6.61 -15.62
CA VAL A 35 -16.06 -6.57 -14.16
C VAL A 35 -17.02 -5.51 -13.65
N SER A 36 -17.83 -5.85 -12.67
CA SER A 36 -18.81 -4.91 -12.09
C SER A 36 -18.16 -3.88 -11.18
N ASP A 37 -18.85 -2.74 -10.96
CA ASP A 37 -18.39 -1.69 -10.03
C ASP A 37 -18.24 -2.23 -8.60
N GLN A 38 -19.09 -3.18 -8.20
CA GLN A 38 -19.07 -3.83 -6.88
C GLN A 38 -17.80 -4.69 -6.72
N ALA A 39 -17.38 -5.40 -7.76
CA ALA A 39 -16.11 -6.15 -7.73
C ALA A 39 -14.92 -5.18 -7.70
N ASN A 40 -14.95 -4.10 -8.46
CA ASN A 40 -13.94 -3.05 -8.46
C ASN A 40 -13.74 -2.43 -7.07
N GLU A 41 -14.84 -2.18 -6.34
CA GLU A 41 -14.79 -1.61 -4.99
C GLU A 41 -14.16 -2.58 -3.99
N LEU A 42 -14.54 -3.86 -4.04
CA LEU A 42 -13.93 -4.92 -3.25
C LEU A 42 -12.41 -5.01 -3.49
N PHE A 43 -12.01 -5.01 -4.75
CA PHE A 43 -10.60 -5.13 -5.14
C PHE A 43 -9.78 -3.92 -4.71
N SER A 44 -10.35 -2.72 -4.72
CA SER A 44 -9.69 -1.49 -4.28
C SER A 44 -9.16 -1.59 -2.84
N SER A 45 -9.88 -2.27 -1.94
CA SER A 45 -9.42 -2.49 -0.56
C SER A 45 -8.20 -3.43 -0.52
N MET A 46 -8.27 -4.58 -1.21
CA MET A 46 -7.17 -5.55 -1.25
C MET A 46 -5.91 -4.98 -1.93
N GLU A 47 -6.10 -4.22 -3.01
CA GLU A 47 -5.00 -3.53 -3.68
C GLU A 47 -4.39 -2.45 -2.81
N GLY A 48 -5.20 -1.78 -1.97
CA GLY A 48 -4.73 -0.84 -0.97
C GLY A 48 -3.75 -1.49 0.01
N GLU A 49 -4.12 -2.64 0.59
CA GLU A 49 -3.24 -3.42 1.46
C GLU A 49 -1.96 -3.87 0.72
N LEU A 50 -2.10 -4.41 -0.49
CA LEU A 50 -0.97 -4.82 -1.31
C LEU A 50 0.02 -3.67 -1.53
N MET A 51 -0.47 -2.47 -1.83
CA MET A 51 0.35 -1.32 -2.18
C MET A 51 0.94 -0.56 -1.01
N HIS A 52 0.37 -0.69 0.20
CA HIS A 52 0.76 0.14 1.35
C HIS A 52 1.31 -0.67 2.52
N ASP A 53 0.90 -1.92 2.66
CA ASP A 53 1.17 -2.71 3.87
C ASP A 53 1.99 -3.97 3.61
N SER A 54 2.15 -4.39 2.35
CA SER A 54 2.94 -5.57 1.98
C SER A 54 4.43 -5.26 1.71
N LEU A 55 5.22 -6.33 1.54
CA LEU A 55 6.63 -6.22 1.10
C LEU A 55 6.79 -5.38 -0.18
N LEU A 56 5.81 -5.45 -1.07
CA LEU A 56 5.77 -4.72 -2.33
C LEU A 56 5.69 -3.20 -2.12
N ALA A 57 5.11 -2.78 -0.99
CA ALA A 57 5.02 -1.37 -0.62
C ALA A 57 6.40 -0.70 -0.54
N LEU A 58 7.42 -1.42 -0.07
CA LEU A 58 8.78 -0.87 0.01
C LEU A 58 9.33 -0.53 -1.37
N ASP A 59 9.29 -1.47 -2.33
CA ASP A 59 9.77 -1.19 -3.69
C ASP A 59 8.98 -0.04 -4.34
N ARG A 60 7.67 0.05 -4.08
CA ARG A 60 6.85 1.16 -4.54
C ARG A 60 7.31 2.50 -3.97
N TYR A 61 7.70 2.56 -2.71
CA TYR A 61 8.21 3.79 -2.08
C TYR A 61 9.63 4.14 -2.53
N PHE A 62 10.43 3.16 -2.91
CA PHE A 62 11.80 3.36 -3.39
C PHE A 62 11.88 3.70 -4.88
N PHE A 63 11.10 3.05 -5.70
CA PHE A 63 11.25 3.09 -7.17
C PHE A 63 10.05 3.69 -7.88
N GLY A 64 8.90 3.80 -7.23
CA GLY A 64 7.64 4.17 -7.86
C GLY A 64 6.87 2.95 -8.39
N PRO A 65 5.82 3.14 -9.19
CA PRO A 65 5.33 4.42 -9.69
C PRO A 65 4.73 5.30 -8.59
N GLY A 66 4.62 6.59 -8.87
CA GLY A 66 3.85 7.52 -8.07
C GLY A 66 2.35 7.21 -8.05
N ASP A 67 1.56 8.10 -7.47
CA ASP A 67 0.11 7.99 -7.55
C ASP A 67 -0.41 8.38 -8.96
N ARG A 68 -1.71 8.12 -9.22
CA ARG A 68 -2.38 8.48 -10.48
C ARG A 68 -2.29 9.97 -10.86
N ARG A 69 -1.91 10.83 -9.94
CA ARG A 69 -1.80 12.29 -10.14
C ARG A 69 -0.38 12.74 -10.41
N GLY A 70 0.53 11.80 -10.68
CA GLY A 70 1.95 12.10 -10.90
C GLY A 70 2.69 12.53 -9.63
N LYS A 71 2.12 12.27 -8.45
CA LYS A 71 2.79 12.51 -7.17
C LYS A 71 3.63 11.30 -6.80
N ASP A 72 4.74 11.56 -6.14
CA ASP A 72 5.59 10.50 -5.60
C ASP A 72 4.81 9.59 -4.65
N SER A 73 5.07 8.30 -4.74
CA SER A 73 4.52 7.35 -3.78
C SER A 73 5.10 7.61 -2.40
N LYS A 74 4.22 7.78 -1.42
CA LYS A 74 4.57 8.03 -0.03
C LYS A 74 4.14 6.86 0.84
N SER A 75 5.01 6.45 1.75
CA SER A 75 4.65 5.49 2.78
C SER A 75 3.69 6.10 3.81
N ASN A 76 3.12 5.25 4.64
CA ASN A 76 2.46 5.72 5.84
C ASN A 76 3.46 6.44 6.76
N VAL A 77 2.96 7.39 7.53
CA VAL A 77 3.76 8.04 8.57
C VAL A 77 4.09 7.02 9.67
N THR A 78 5.35 6.93 10.02
CA THR A 78 5.86 6.03 11.05
C THR A 78 6.71 6.79 12.07
N VAL A 79 6.94 6.16 13.22
CA VAL A 79 7.89 6.65 14.20
C VAL A 79 9.30 6.28 13.75
N GLY A 80 10.19 7.26 13.68
CA GLY A 80 11.60 7.09 13.39
C GLY A 80 12.47 7.53 14.58
N VAL A 81 13.64 6.94 14.67
CA VAL A 81 14.66 7.31 15.66
C VAL A 81 15.88 7.86 14.93
N GLN A 82 16.29 9.07 15.28
CA GLN A 82 17.52 9.70 14.78
C GLN A 82 18.74 9.11 15.48
N ASP A 83 19.93 9.34 14.91
CA ASP A 83 21.19 8.81 15.47
C ASP A 83 21.50 9.34 16.88
N ASP A 84 21.01 10.52 17.22
CA ASP A 84 21.10 11.13 18.56
C ASP A 84 20.03 10.61 19.54
N GLY A 85 19.22 9.63 19.13
CA GLY A 85 18.12 9.07 19.92
C GLY A 85 16.84 9.91 19.91
N LYS A 86 16.79 10.99 19.15
CA LYS A 86 15.59 11.83 19.02
C LYS A 86 14.51 11.08 18.23
N ILE A 87 13.30 11.06 18.79
CA ILE A 87 12.14 10.42 18.16
C ILE A 87 11.44 11.42 17.25
N THR A 88 11.07 10.98 16.05
CA THR A 88 10.45 11.81 15.02
C THR A 88 9.33 11.04 14.29
N LEU A 89 8.41 11.78 13.70
CA LEU A 89 7.44 11.26 12.73
C LEU A 89 7.93 11.54 11.32
N SER A 90 7.98 10.51 10.51
CA SER A 90 8.51 10.58 9.15
C SER A 90 7.82 9.58 8.22
N TYR A 91 7.95 9.79 6.92
CA TYR A 91 7.49 8.85 5.89
C TYR A 91 8.58 8.63 4.84
N LEU A 92 8.49 7.54 4.09
CA LEU A 92 9.36 7.30 2.94
C LEU A 92 8.69 7.80 1.65
N SER A 93 9.46 8.44 0.79
CA SER A 93 9.08 8.74 -0.58
C SER A 93 10.32 8.69 -1.48
N MET A 94 10.23 7.95 -2.57
CA MET A 94 11.34 7.75 -3.51
C MET A 94 12.66 7.40 -2.81
N GLY A 95 12.59 6.48 -1.86
CA GLY A 95 13.74 5.98 -1.11
C GLY A 95 14.33 6.94 -0.07
N LYS A 96 13.73 8.09 0.15
CA LYS A 96 14.21 9.08 1.13
C LYS A 96 13.23 9.23 2.28
N PRO A 97 13.69 9.29 3.52
CA PRO A 97 12.86 9.65 4.65
C PRO A 97 12.60 11.17 4.67
N TYR A 98 11.38 11.55 4.93
CA TYR A 98 10.94 12.92 5.07
C TYR A 98 10.26 13.12 6.42
N LEU A 99 10.69 14.12 7.17
CA LEU A 99 9.98 14.52 8.38
C LEU A 99 8.62 15.14 8.03
N ILE A 100 7.64 14.95 8.89
CA ILE A 100 6.41 15.75 8.83
C ILE A 100 6.52 16.94 9.77
N ASP A 101 5.64 17.93 9.60
CA ASP A 101 5.51 19.02 10.54
C ASP A 101 5.06 18.46 11.89
N GLN A 102 5.85 18.64 12.94
CA GLN A 102 5.63 17.97 14.20
C GLN A 102 6.12 18.77 15.42
N VAL A 103 5.52 18.50 16.54
CA VAL A 103 5.89 19.06 17.84
C VAL A 103 6.14 17.92 18.82
N TYR A 104 7.34 17.87 19.36
CA TYR A 104 7.70 16.96 20.44
C TYR A 104 7.56 17.67 21.78
N LEU A 105 6.57 17.26 22.53
CA LEU A 105 6.29 17.76 23.86
C LEU A 105 7.02 16.93 24.89
N ARG A 106 7.81 17.60 25.70
CA ARG A 106 8.47 17.06 26.91
C ARG A 106 7.89 17.72 28.15
N ALA A 107 8.16 17.17 29.32
CA ALA A 107 7.65 17.71 30.58
C ALA A 107 7.87 19.22 30.75
N LYS A 108 9.00 19.75 30.27
CA LYS A 108 9.43 21.15 30.49
C LYS A 108 9.56 22.01 29.24
N ASN A 109 9.57 21.42 28.06
CA ASN A 109 9.76 22.15 26.80
C ASN A 109 9.07 21.47 25.64
N ALA A 110 8.94 22.18 24.52
CA ALA A 110 8.47 21.66 23.26
C ALA A 110 9.49 21.98 22.16
N VAL A 111 9.67 21.02 21.24
CA VAL A 111 10.55 21.16 20.09
C VAL A 111 9.72 20.99 18.83
N VAL A 112 9.75 21.99 17.94
CA VAL A 112 9.15 21.92 16.62
C VAL A 112 10.17 21.39 15.64
N SER A 113 9.74 20.49 14.78
CA SER A 113 10.55 20.02 13.63
C SER A 113 9.70 20.05 12.38
N ALA A 114 10.30 20.45 11.27
CA ALA A 114 9.63 20.57 9.98
C ALA A 114 10.53 20.12 8.83
N GLN A 115 9.92 19.82 7.70
CA GLN A 115 10.55 19.17 6.57
C GLN A 115 11.40 20.09 5.68
N GLU A 116 11.20 21.43 5.68
CA GLU A 116 11.74 22.26 4.58
C GLU A 116 13.07 22.92 4.89
N ASP A 117 14.00 22.83 3.92
CA ASP A 117 15.21 23.62 3.87
C ASP A 117 14.89 25.08 3.53
N GLY A 118 15.40 26.02 4.34
CA GLY A 118 15.37 27.45 4.05
C GLY A 118 14.12 28.20 4.48
N SER A 119 13.17 27.58 5.13
CA SER A 119 11.99 28.25 5.67
C SER A 119 12.34 29.05 6.91
N ASP A 120 11.73 30.24 7.04
CA ASP A 120 11.77 31.06 8.25
C ASP A 120 11.07 30.32 9.42
N ALA A 121 11.62 30.43 10.63
CA ALA A 121 11.05 29.83 11.84
C ALA A 121 9.59 30.24 12.04
N ASP A 122 9.28 31.50 11.81
CA ASP A 122 7.92 32.02 11.93
C ASP A 122 6.95 31.42 10.92
N LEU A 123 7.41 31.12 9.72
CA LEU A 123 6.62 30.47 8.69
C LEU A 123 6.30 29.02 9.04
N ILE A 124 7.28 28.29 9.55
CA ILE A 124 7.12 26.93 10.06
C ILE A 124 6.11 26.92 11.21
N MET A 125 6.27 27.83 12.16
CA MET A 125 5.37 27.96 13.30
C MET A 125 3.94 28.26 12.87
N LYS A 126 3.73 29.22 11.94
CA LYS A 126 2.41 29.52 11.39
C LYS A 126 1.77 28.30 10.69
N ARG A 127 2.57 27.51 9.98
CA ARG A 127 2.10 26.29 9.32
C ARG A 127 1.67 25.22 10.32
N VAL A 128 2.49 24.97 11.34
CA VAL A 128 2.18 24.03 12.42
C VAL A 128 0.96 24.51 13.21
N ASP A 129 0.92 25.78 13.60
CA ASP A 129 -0.22 26.40 14.27
C ASP A 129 -1.52 26.23 13.48
N LYS A 130 -1.49 26.54 12.19
CA LYS A 130 -2.65 26.37 11.29
C LYS A 130 -3.12 24.90 11.20
N ALA A 131 -2.17 23.95 11.17
CA ALA A 131 -2.50 22.53 11.14
C ALA A 131 -3.11 22.05 12.46
N LEU A 132 -2.54 22.46 13.59
CA LEU A 132 -3.01 22.10 14.92
C LEU A 132 -4.37 22.73 15.27
N ARG A 133 -4.64 23.97 14.84
CA ARG A 133 -5.95 24.63 15.05
C ARG A 133 -7.09 23.95 14.29
N LYS A 134 -6.80 23.25 13.21
CA LYS A 134 -7.81 22.44 12.49
C LYS A 134 -8.14 21.14 13.22
N PHE A 135 -7.34 20.76 14.21
CA PHE A 135 -7.58 19.57 15.00
C PHE A 135 -8.56 19.90 16.12
N GLU A 136 -9.75 19.32 16.07
CA GLU A 136 -10.74 19.39 17.13
C GLU A 136 -10.58 18.18 18.06
N ALA A 137 -10.88 18.34 19.35
CA ALA A 137 -10.78 17.28 20.37
C ALA A 137 -11.51 15.98 19.98
N ARG A 138 -12.53 16.09 19.14
CA ARG A 138 -13.30 14.95 18.59
C ARG A 138 -12.75 14.42 17.27
N SER A 139 -11.77 15.09 16.70
CA SER A 139 -11.15 14.67 15.44
C SER A 139 -10.39 13.36 15.63
N ARG A 140 -10.46 12.50 14.63
CA ARG A 140 -9.74 11.23 14.65
C ARG A 140 -8.27 11.49 14.37
N PHE A 141 -7.39 11.07 15.26
CA PHE A 141 -5.96 11.03 15.04
C PHE A 141 -5.50 9.58 14.82
N VAL A 142 -4.40 9.43 14.10
CA VAL A 142 -3.70 8.16 13.92
C VAL A 142 -2.77 7.99 15.11
N PHE A 143 -2.96 6.92 15.87
CA PHE A 143 -2.08 6.59 16.98
C PHE A 143 -0.93 5.72 16.51
N LEU A 144 0.28 6.08 16.90
CA LEU A 144 1.51 5.36 16.62
C LEU A 144 2.19 5.00 17.94
N PRO A 145 2.18 3.73 18.36
CA PRO A 145 2.84 3.32 19.61
C PRO A 145 4.36 3.53 19.51
N CYS A 146 4.94 4.09 20.56
CA CYS A 146 6.38 4.33 20.66
C CYS A 146 6.89 3.91 22.04
N PRO A 147 7.21 2.63 22.26
CA PRO A 147 7.63 2.10 23.56
C PRO A 147 8.86 2.80 24.13
N ASP A 148 9.76 3.28 23.27
CA ASP A 148 11.02 3.92 23.66
C ASP A 148 10.86 5.39 24.12
N MET A 149 9.64 5.92 24.05
CA MET A 149 9.34 7.28 24.48
C MET A 149 9.04 7.32 25.99
N ALA A 150 9.53 8.34 26.69
CA ALA A 150 9.17 8.55 28.10
C ALA A 150 7.64 8.78 28.25
N ALA A 151 7.04 8.24 29.32
CA ALA A 151 5.58 8.17 29.49
C ALA A 151 4.88 9.55 29.49
N GLU A 152 5.57 10.59 29.96
CA GLU A 152 5.07 11.96 29.99
C GLU A 152 5.16 12.68 28.64
N ASN A 153 5.95 12.17 27.70
CA ASN A 153 6.18 12.80 26.42
C ASN A 153 5.06 12.50 25.43
N LEU A 154 4.87 13.42 24.49
CA LEU A 154 3.91 13.30 23.41
C LEU A 154 4.50 13.90 22.14
N LEU A 155 4.42 13.16 21.03
CA LEU A 155 4.84 13.65 19.70
C LEU A 155 3.61 13.77 18.84
N ILE A 156 3.31 14.99 18.39
CA ILE A 156 2.14 15.31 17.58
C ILE A 156 2.61 15.84 16.24
N GLY A 157 2.13 15.25 15.15
CA GLY A 157 2.44 15.70 13.80
C GLY A 157 1.21 15.89 12.95
N ALA A 158 1.36 16.70 11.90
CA ALA A 158 0.32 16.94 10.91
C ALA A 158 0.84 16.68 9.50
N HIS A 159 0.14 15.84 8.72
CA HIS A 159 0.51 15.52 7.35
C HIS A 159 -0.73 15.09 6.56
N ASP A 160 -0.87 15.59 5.33
CA ASP A 160 -1.97 15.27 4.41
C ASP A 160 -3.37 15.34 5.06
N GLY A 161 -3.61 16.37 5.87
CA GLY A 161 -4.89 16.60 6.55
C GLY A 161 -5.19 15.66 7.71
N LYS A 162 -4.25 14.80 8.09
CA LYS A 162 -4.35 13.89 9.24
C LYS A 162 -3.45 14.39 10.37
N VAL A 163 -3.85 14.09 11.60
CA VAL A 163 -3.02 14.28 12.79
C VAL A 163 -2.52 12.92 13.25
N PHE A 164 -1.24 12.84 13.53
CA PHE A 164 -0.54 11.68 14.05
C PHE A 164 -0.10 11.96 15.48
N VAL A 165 -0.27 10.98 16.34
CA VAL A 165 0.11 11.10 17.76
C VAL A 165 0.92 9.88 18.15
N ALA A 166 2.16 10.08 18.60
CA ALA A 166 2.98 9.02 19.15
C ALA A 166 3.25 9.25 20.63
N CYS A 167 3.15 8.21 21.44
CA CYS A 167 3.53 8.15 22.84
C CYS A 167 3.82 6.70 23.24
N SER A 168 4.41 6.53 24.44
CA SER A 168 4.53 5.20 25.04
C SER A 168 3.19 4.73 25.61
N GLY A 169 3.01 3.42 25.71
CA GLY A 169 1.82 2.80 26.30
C GLY A 169 0.58 2.83 25.41
N GLU A 170 -0.58 2.98 26.04
CA GLU A 170 -1.87 2.92 25.36
C GLU A 170 -2.20 4.22 24.60
N ARG A 171 -3.17 4.10 23.68
CA ARG A 171 -3.68 5.24 22.93
C ARG A 171 -4.17 6.35 23.87
N PRO A 172 -3.66 7.59 23.76
CA PRO A 172 -4.09 8.69 24.63
C PRO A 172 -5.52 9.10 24.34
N SER A 173 -6.22 9.63 25.36
CA SER A 173 -7.54 10.21 25.15
C SER A 173 -7.47 11.46 24.25
N GLY A 174 -8.55 11.74 23.55
CA GLY A 174 -8.65 12.95 22.72
C GLY A 174 -8.44 14.24 23.53
N ASP A 175 -8.95 14.28 24.76
CA ASP A 175 -8.80 15.43 25.66
C ASP A 175 -7.33 15.67 26.04
N ARG A 176 -6.57 14.62 26.36
CA ARG A 176 -5.14 14.73 26.63
C ARG A 176 -4.37 15.33 25.45
N VAL A 177 -4.68 14.88 24.24
CA VAL A 177 -4.04 15.38 23.01
C VAL A 177 -4.44 16.85 22.79
N TYR A 178 -5.71 17.18 22.98
CA TYR A 178 -6.23 18.54 22.80
C TYR A 178 -5.65 19.53 23.80
N ASP A 179 -5.55 19.18 25.07
CA ASP A 179 -4.93 20.01 26.09
C ASP A 179 -3.43 20.22 25.82
N ALA A 180 -2.76 19.21 25.31
CA ALA A 180 -1.38 19.31 24.86
C ALA A 180 -1.24 20.32 23.71
N ILE A 181 -2.13 20.24 22.71
CA ILE A 181 -2.16 21.18 21.58
C ILE A 181 -2.43 22.61 22.06
N ARG A 182 -3.39 22.81 22.97
CA ARG A 182 -3.68 24.13 23.55
C ARG A 182 -2.47 24.75 24.27
N LYS A 183 -1.74 23.93 25.01
CA LYS A 183 -0.50 24.39 25.68
C LYS A 183 0.55 24.83 24.65
N ILE A 184 0.68 24.11 23.54
CA ILE A 184 1.57 24.48 22.45
C ILE A 184 1.15 25.84 21.88
N LEU A 185 -0.11 25.98 21.50
CA LEU A 185 -0.64 27.19 20.84
C LEU A 185 -0.61 28.42 21.73
N GLY A 186 -0.62 28.26 23.08
CA GLY A 186 -0.59 29.35 24.05
C GLY A 186 0.80 29.79 24.53
N GLY A 187 1.85 29.00 24.23
CA GLY A 187 3.16 29.19 24.87
C GLY A 187 4.36 29.33 23.93
N PHE A 188 4.15 29.33 22.61
CA PHE A 188 5.28 29.40 21.68
C PHE A 188 5.84 30.83 21.54
N GLN A 189 7.11 30.98 21.91
CA GLN A 189 7.96 32.09 21.47
C GLN A 189 8.86 31.55 20.35
N SER A 190 9.12 32.38 19.31
CA SER A 190 10.02 32.04 18.23
C SER A 190 11.40 31.64 18.79
N GLY A 191 11.89 30.51 18.38
CA GLY A 191 13.21 29.99 18.73
C GLY A 191 14.16 30.05 17.54
N GLU A 192 15.44 29.85 17.81
CA GLU A 192 16.45 29.73 16.77
C GLU A 192 16.28 28.44 15.97
N LEU A 193 16.18 28.54 14.65
CA LEU A 193 16.19 27.38 13.75
C LEU A 193 17.60 26.81 13.63
N LYS A 194 17.73 25.54 13.99
CA LYS A 194 18.93 24.77 13.69
C LYS A 194 18.67 23.86 12.51
N ARG A 195 19.49 23.98 11.49
CA ARG A 195 19.54 23.00 10.41
C ARG A 195 20.35 21.81 10.90
N ASP A 196 19.77 20.64 10.76
CA ASP A 196 20.41 19.40 11.15
C ASP A 196 20.17 18.36 10.05
N SER A 197 21.23 17.69 9.63
CA SER A 197 21.17 16.58 8.68
C SER A 197 21.45 15.30 9.45
N GLN A 198 20.42 14.51 9.69
CA GLN A 198 20.53 13.31 10.49
C GLN A 198 19.99 12.09 9.74
N HIS A 199 20.54 10.92 10.04
CA HIS A 199 19.97 9.66 9.61
C HIS A 199 18.77 9.30 10.49
N ILE A 200 17.73 8.78 9.85
CA ILE A 200 16.51 8.35 10.53
C ILE A 200 16.36 6.85 10.31
N ARG A 201 16.31 6.11 11.41
CA ARG A 201 15.92 4.69 11.37
C ARG A 201 14.41 4.60 11.48
N GLN A 202 13.78 4.03 10.46
CA GLN A 202 12.34 3.76 10.45
C GLN A 202 12.07 2.27 10.53
N ASN A 203 11.09 1.89 11.33
CA ASN A 203 10.57 0.53 11.37
C ASN A 203 9.24 0.50 10.61
N HIS A 204 9.16 -0.31 9.58
CA HIS A 204 7.93 -0.56 8.84
C HIS A 204 7.39 -1.93 9.23
N VAL A 205 6.12 -1.97 9.65
CA VAL A 205 5.41 -3.22 9.83
C VAL A 205 4.80 -3.61 8.49
N LEU A 206 5.19 -4.77 7.99
CA LEU A 206 4.70 -5.30 6.73
C LEU A 206 3.77 -6.46 7.02
N THR A 207 2.65 -6.50 6.30
CA THR A 207 1.61 -7.51 6.46
C THR A 207 1.69 -8.50 5.31
N GLU A 208 1.48 -9.78 5.63
CA GLU A 208 1.30 -10.85 4.68
C GLU A 208 0.05 -11.63 5.09
N ASN A 209 -1.00 -11.57 4.28
CA ASN A 209 -2.31 -12.16 4.59
C ASN A 209 -3.05 -12.64 3.34
N GLY A 210 -4.22 -13.23 3.54
CA GLY A 210 -5.10 -13.70 2.47
C GLY A 210 -5.50 -12.61 1.47
N ASN A 211 -5.75 -11.38 1.91
CA ASN A 211 -6.12 -10.27 1.03
C ASN A 211 -5.01 -9.95 0.02
N ILE A 212 -3.76 -9.97 0.46
CA ILE A 212 -2.60 -9.77 -0.43
C ILE A 212 -2.52 -10.89 -1.46
N ALA A 213 -2.67 -12.16 -1.02
CA ALA A 213 -2.68 -13.30 -1.93
C ALA A 213 -3.83 -13.22 -2.95
N ARG A 214 -5.03 -12.81 -2.52
CA ARG A 214 -6.20 -12.61 -3.37
C ARG A 214 -5.98 -11.49 -4.40
N ALA A 215 -5.30 -10.41 -4.04
CA ALA A 215 -4.94 -9.34 -4.96
C ALA A 215 -3.99 -9.81 -6.08
N TYR A 216 -3.04 -10.69 -5.76
CA TYR A 216 -2.21 -11.36 -6.77
C TYR A 216 -3.06 -12.26 -7.69
N ALA A 217 -3.91 -13.13 -7.13
CA ALA A 217 -4.74 -14.03 -7.91
C ALA A 217 -5.74 -13.27 -8.80
N LYS A 218 -6.31 -12.16 -8.30
CA LYS A 218 -7.15 -11.23 -9.06
C LYS A 218 -6.39 -10.67 -10.27
N THR A 219 -5.16 -10.24 -10.08
CA THR A 219 -4.30 -9.74 -11.16
C THR A 219 -4.08 -10.83 -12.20
N GLY A 220 -3.79 -12.06 -11.78
CA GLY A 220 -3.70 -13.23 -12.67
C GLY A 220 -4.99 -13.49 -13.43
N MET A 221 -6.15 -13.46 -12.76
CA MET A 221 -7.45 -13.68 -13.42
C MET A 221 -7.77 -12.58 -14.45
N ASN A 222 -7.45 -11.33 -14.15
CA ASN A 222 -7.61 -10.23 -15.11
C ASN A 222 -6.67 -10.39 -16.31
N ALA A 223 -5.42 -10.81 -16.08
CA ALA A 223 -4.50 -11.11 -17.17
C ALA A 223 -4.97 -12.28 -18.04
N LEU A 224 -5.52 -13.34 -17.42
CA LEU A 224 -6.13 -14.46 -18.14
C LEU A 224 -7.29 -13.99 -19.03
N ALA A 225 -8.19 -13.18 -18.46
CA ALA A 225 -9.31 -12.62 -19.20
C ALA A 225 -8.83 -11.77 -20.39
N ARG A 226 -7.78 -10.97 -20.19
CA ARG A 226 -7.18 -10.16 -21.26
C ARG A 226 -6.60 -11.00 -22.41
N LEU A 227 -5.96 -12.12 -22.07
CA LEU A 227 -5.30 -13.00 -23.04
C LEU A 227 -6.28 -13.91 -23.79
N ARG A 228 -7.28 -14.45 -23.10
CA ARG A 228 -8.18 -15.50 -23.62
C ARG A 228 -9.62 -15.04 -23.82
N GLY A 229 -9.96 -13.84 -23.39
CA GLY A 229 -11.30 -13.29 -23.53
C GLY A 229 -12.23 -13.60 -22.34
N TYR A 230 -13.38 -12.93 -22.38
CA TYR A 230 -14.39 -13.01 -21.32
C TYR A 230 -14.90 -14.44 -21.11
N GLU A 231 -15.35 -15.11 -22.16
CA GLU A 231 -15.97 -16.45 -22.10
C GLU A 231 -15.02 -17.47 -21.48
N TYR A 232 -13.74 -17.36 -21.79
CA TYR A 232 -12.72 -18.23 -21.23
C TYR A 232 -12.56 -17.97 -19.72
N ALA A 233 -12.37 -16.73 -19.30
CA ALA A 233 -12.21 -16.37 -17.89
C ALA A 233 -13.48 -16.63 -17.05
N ALA A 234 -14.65 -16.59 -17.69
CA ALA A 234 -15.94 -16.90 -17.08
C ALA A 234 -16.26 -18.41 -17.05
N HIS A 235 -15.42 -19.27 -17.64
CA HIS A 235 -15.67 -20.71 -17.67
C HIS A 235 -15.79 -21.31 -16.26
N PRO A 236 -16.74 -22.27 -16.03
CA PRO A 236 -17.01 -22.83 -14.70
C PRO A 236 -15.80 -23.46 -14.00
N THR A 237 -14.81 -23.94 -14.75
CA THR A 237 -13.58 -24.50 -14.18
C THR A 237 -12.83 -23.53 -13.28
N PHE A 238 -13.06 -22.21 -13.44
CA PHE A 238 -12.45 -21.16 -12.63
C PHE A 238 -13.35 -20.63 -11.51
N ASP A 239 -14.54 -21.21 -11.30
CA ASP A 239 -15.49 -20.75 -10.27
C ASP A 239 -14.90 -20.74 -8.87
N TRP A 240 -14.12 -21.76 -8.53
CA TRP A 240 -13.53 -21.90 -7.23
C TRP A 240 -12.51 -20.81 -6.92
N ILE A 241 -11.61 -20.45 -7.87
CA ILE A 241 -10.65 -19.38 -7.66
C ILE A 241 -11.31 -18.00 -7.69
N ARG A 242 -12.33 -17.80 -8.56
CA ARG A 242 -13.11 -16.56 -8.58
C ARG A 242 -13.84 -16.34 -7.27
N ARG A 243 -14.48 -17.37 -6.70
CA ARG A 243 -15.12 -17.32 -5.38
C ARG A 243 -14.11 -16.99 -4.30
N TRP A 244 -12.97 -17.67 -4.28
CA TRP A 244 -11.92 -17.37 -3.31
C TRP A 244 -11.40 -15.92 -3.43
N ILE A 245 -11.15 -15.43 -4.63
CA ILE A 245 -10.75 -14.03 -4.84
C ILE A 245 -11.77 -13.06 -4.22
N VAL A 246 -13.05 -13.36 -4.34
CA VAL A 246 -14.14 -12.49 -3.83
C VAL A 246 -14.34 -12.63 -2.33
N SER A 247 -14.47 -13.85 -1.81
CA SER A 247 -14.90 -14.09 -0.43
C SER A 247 -13.76 -14.34 0.56
N GLY A 248 -12.62 -14.86 0.08
CA GLY A 248 -11.55 -15.37 0.95
C GLY A 248 -11.93 -16.68 1.64
N GLU A 249 -13.05 -17.30 1.30
CA GLU A 249 -13.45 -18.58 1.86
C GLU A 249 -12.48 -19.68 1.45
N ASN A 250 -12.15 -20.57 2.38
CA ASN A 250 -11.19 -21.67 2.23
C ASN A 250 -9.74 -21.22 2.03
N ASP A 251 -9.34 -20.13 2.67
CA ASP A 251 -7.94 -19.66 2.65
C ASP A 251 -6.96 -20.75 3.09
N ASP A 252 -7.36 -21.64 4.00
CA ASP A 252 -6.54 -22.76 4.49
C ASP A 252 -6.31 -23.85 3.43
N GLU A 253 -7.23 -24.01 2.47
CA GLU A 253 -7.08 -24.93 1.35
C GLU A 253 -6.22 -24.35 0.22
N PHE A 254 -6.07 -23.03 0.24
CA PHE A 254 -5.23 -22.31 -0.70
C PHE A 254 -3.77 -22.36 -0.22
N ASN A 255 -3.11 -23.49 -0.45
CA ASN A 255 -1.66 -23.56 -0.41
C ASN A 255 -1.09 -22.68 -1.54
N TYR A 256 -1.20 -21.35 -1.34
CA TYR A 256 -0.36 -20.45 -2.10
C TYR A 256 1.05 -20.69 -1.60
N LEU A 257 1.87 -21.19 -2.48
CA LEU A 257 3.29 -21.30 -2.18
C LEU A 257 3.78 -19.88 -1.90
N PRO A 258 4.23 -19.61 -0.65
CA PRO A 258 4.78 -18.30 -0.31
C PRO A 258 5.85 -18.01 -1.34
N SER A 259 5.96 -16.77 -1.73
CA SER A 259 6.88 -16.24 -2.71
C SER A 259 7.97 -17.27 -3.00
N ILE A 260 7.81 -18.00 -4.10
CA ILE A 260 8.97 -18.65 -4.63
C ILE A 260 9.90 -17.45 -4.80
N SER A 261 10.89 -17.33 -3.91
CA SER A 261 12.02 -16.53 -4.26
C SER A 261 12.31 -17.01 -5.65
N VAL A 262 12.07 -16.18 -6.63
CA VAL A 262 12.45 -16.51 -8.00
C VAL A 262 13.97 -16.46 -7.95
N GLU A 263 14.54 -17.30 -7.09
CA GLU A 263 15.82 -17.83 -7.37
C GLU A 263 15.61 -18.47 -8.71
N ARG A 264 15.32 -17.49 -9.65
CA ARG A 264 16.00 -17.71 -10.87
C ARG A 264 15.39 -18.85 -11.64
N ASN A 265 14.07 -18.89 -11.64
CA ASN A 265 13.40 -19.60 -12.70
C ASN A 265 13.94 -19.05 -14.02
N LYS A 266 14.45 -19.90 -14.90
CA LYS A 266 15.03 -19.51 -16.21
C LYS A 266 14.13 -18.56 -17.01
N LEU A 267 12.82 -18.57 -16.78
CA LEU A 267 11.83 -17.62 -17.29
C LEU A 267 12.06 -16.18 -16.81
N ALA A 268 12.47 -15.98 -15.55
CA ALA A 268 12.72 -14.64 -15.01
C ALA A 268 13.94 -13.97 -15.67
N TYR A 269 14.89 -14.74 -16.19
CA TYR A 269 16.05 -14.19 -16.93
C TYR A 269 15.71 -13.68 -18.34
N ALA A 270 14.59 -14.10 -18.89
CA ALA A 270 14.15 -13.65 -20.21
C ALA A 270 13.27 -12.39 -20.14
N LEU A 271 12.85 -11.97 -18.94
CA LEU A 271 11.98 -10.82 -18.75
C LEU A 271 12.79 -9.59 -18.29
N PRO A 272 12.42 -8.39 -18.70
CA PRO A 272 13.06 -7.17 -18.25
C PRO A 272 13.03 -7.03 -16.71
N GLU A 273 14.09 -6.48 -16.13
CA GLU A 273 14.11 -6.18 -14.70
C GLU A 273 13.06 -5.10 -14.35
N ASN A 274 12.51 -5.19 -13.16
CA ASN A 274 11.54 -4.24 -12.59
C ASN A 274 10.23 -4.10 -13.37
N VAL A 275 9.78 -5.14 -14.08
CA VAL A 275 8.44 -5.18 -14.70
C VAL A 275 7.46 -5.98 -13.86
N HIS A 276 6.18 -5.71 -14.02
CA HIS A 276 5.13 -6.60 -13.54
C HIS A 276 4.78 -7.58 -14.64
N PHE A 277 4.58 -8.84 -14.29
CA PHE A 277 4.18 -9.83 -15.28
C PHE A 277 3.25 -10.90 -14.70
N CYS A 278 2.49 -11.51 -15.60
CA CYS A 278 1.74 -12.72 -15.33
C CYS A 278 2.03 -13.72 -16.44
N VAL A 279 2.47 -14.93 -16.09
CA VAL A 279 2.74 -16.01 -17.05
C VAL A 279 1.87 -17.21 -16.71
N PHE A 280 1.22 -17.75 -17.73
CA PHE A 280 0.41 -18.97 -17.63
C PHE A 280 1.12 -20.13 -18.27
N MET A 281 0.98 -21.29 -17.64
CA MET A 281 1.46 -22.57 -18.16
C MET A 281 0.48 -23.68 -17.81
N GLN A 282 0.43 -24.70 -18.64
CA GLN A 282 -0.38 -25.89 -18.42
C GLN A 282 0.50 -27.08 -18.10
N MET A 283 0.22 -27.76 -16.99
CA MET A 283 0.89 -28.99 -16.59
C MET A 283 -0.14 -29.97 -16.04
N GLY A 284 -0.14 -31.21 -16.55
CA GLY A 284 -1.10 -32.24 -16.10
C GLY A 284 -2.57 -31.83 -16.26
N GLY A 285 -2.89 -31.07 -17.30
CA GLY A 285 -4.24 -30.57 -17.58
C GLY A 285 -4.66 -29.37 -16.72
N LYS A 286 -3.86 -28.95 -15.74
CA LYS A 286 -4.14 -27.79 -14.90
C LYS A 286 -3.41 -26.55 -15.37
N ILE A 287 -4.05 -25.39 -15.23
CA ILE A 287 -3.45 -24.08 -15.48
C ILE A 287 -2.81 -23.55 -14.22
N TYR A 288 -1.57 -23.13 -14.35
CA TYR A 288 -0.80 -22.44 -13.33
C TYR A 288 -0.52 -21.02 -13.79
N ALA A 289 -0.64 -20.07 -12.86
CA ALA A 289 -0.29 -18.67 -13.10
C ALA A 289 0.86 -18.27 -12.19
N LEU A 290 1.89 -17.67 -12.77
CA LEU A 290 2.95 -16.96 -12.06
C LEU A 290 2.64 -15.47 -12.14
N VAL A 291 2.33 -14.83 -11.04
CA VAL A 291 2.07 -13.38 -10.97
C VAL A 291 3.21 -12.72 -10.22
N SER A 292 3.85 -11.77 -10.85
CA SER A 292 5.02 -11.08 -10.30
C SER A 292 4.88 -9.58 -10.36
N PHE A 293 5.24 -8.93 -9.25
CA PHE A 293 5.40 -7.49 -9.20
C PHE A 293 6.89 -7.14 -9.09
N TYR A 294 7.31 -6.12 -9.84
CA TYR A 294 8.71 -5.67 -9.97
C TYR A 294 9.70 -6.76 -10.42
N GLY A 295 9.22 -7.88 -10.95
CA GLY A 295 10.06 -9.04 -11.25
C GLY A 295 10.70 -9.72 -10.03
N ARG A 296 10.28 -9.34 -8.82
CA ARG A 296 10.88 -9.77 -7.54
C ARG A 296 9.90 -10.53 -6.66
N TYR A 297 8.68 -10.04 -6.56
CA TYR A 297 7.64 -10.59 -5.69
C TYR A 297 6.70 -11.46 -6.50
N THR A 298 7.03 -12.74 -6.61
CA THR A 298 6.31 -13.68 -7.46
C THR A 298 5.53 -14.68 -6.63
N ARG A 299 4.28 -14.94 -7.04
CA ARG A 299 3.42 -15.98 -6.48
C ARG A 299 2.92 -16.88 -7.57
N GLN A 300 2.82 -18.17 -7.24
CA GLN A 300 2.23 -19.18 -8.10
C GLN A 300 0.85 -19.54 -7.60
N PHE A 301 -0.08 -19.66 -8.53
CA PHE A 301 -1.45 -20.11 -8.28
C PHE A 301 -1.82 -21.24 -9.22
N THR A 302 -2.62 -22.20 -8.73
CA THR A 302 -3.31 -23.14 -9.58
C THR A 302 -4.68 -22.56 -9.90
N PHE A 303 -5.00 -22.33 -11.18
CA PHE A 303 -6.29 -21.75 -11.57
C PHE A 303 -7.38 -22.79 -11.78
N GLY A 304 -7.03 -24.04 -11.95
CA GLY A 304 -7.96 -25.14 -12.16
C GLY A 304 -7.63 -25.93 -13.42
N GLN A 305 -8.57 -26.78 -13.84
CA GLN A 305 -8.42 -27.55 -15.08
C GLN A 305 -8.53 -26.59 -16.29
N ALA A 306 -7.71 -26.86 -17.30
CA ALA A 306 -7.82 -26.13 -18.56
C ALA A 306 -9.14 -26.47 -19.24
N PRO A 307 -9.90 -25.50 -19.77
CA PRO A 307 -11.09 -25.76 -20.58
C PRO A 307 -10.81 -26.63 -21.80
N ALA A 308 -9.62 -26.50 -22.41
CA ALA A 308 -9.18 -27.33 -23.52
C ALA A 308 -7.80 -27.95 -23.27
N ALA A 309 -7.52 -29.08 -23.89
CA ALA A 309 -6.33 -29.88 -23.62
C ALA A 309 -5.00 -29.18 -23.95
N GLU A 310 -4.98 -28.18 -24.81
CA GLU A 310 -3.77 -27.52 -25.33
C GLU A 310 -3.80 -26.00 -25.14
N ASP A 311 -4.61 -25.48 -24.21
CA ASP A 311 -4.81 -24.02 -24.03
C ASP A 311 -3.51 -23.24 -23.81
N PHE A 312 -2.59 -23.82 -23.03
CA PHE A 312 -1.27 -23.25 -22.74
C PHE A 312 -0.17 -24.29 -22.96
N LYS A 313 -0.15 -24.88 -24.17
CA LYS A 313 0.92 -25.80 -24.58
C LYS A 313 2.30 -25.17 -24.49
N TYR A 314 2.37 -23.87 -24.76
CA TYR A 314 3.53 -23.03 -24.51
C TYR A 314 3.16 -21.97 -23.49
N PRO A 315 4.09 -21.57 -22.62
CA PRO A 315 3.86 -20.44 -21.71
C PRO A 315 3.40 -19.21 -22.48
N ASP A 316 2.33 -18.58 -22.00
CA ASP A 316 1.79 -17.33 -22.53
C ASP A 316 1.65 -16.34 -21.40
N GLY A 317 1.76 -15.05 -21.65
CA GLY A 317 1.77 -14.11 -20.56
C GLY A 317 1.48 -12.67 -20.95
N TYR A 318 1.31 -11.88 -19.91
CA TYR A 318 1.07 -10.45 -19.96
C TYR A 318 2.15 -9.70 -19.17
N ILE A 319 2.80 -8.76 -19.82
CA ILE A 319 3.81 -7.89 -19.22
C ILE A 319 3.24 -6.48 -19.07
N CYS A 320 3.37 -5.90 -17.90
CA CYS A 320 3.05 -4.51 -17.63
C CYS A 320 4.36 -3.73 -17.43
N ASP A 321 4.72 -2.93 -18.42
CA ASP A 321 5.75 -1.91 -18.26
C ASP A 321 5.12 -0.69 -17.61
N TRP A 322 5.55 -0.39 -16.41
CA TRP A 322 5.00 0.69 -15.59
C TRP A 322 5.89 1.94 -15.57
N LYS A 323 7.04 1.92 -16.26
CA LYS A 323 8.00 3.03 -16.37
C LYS A 323 7.60 4.03 -17.44
#